data_f60808a3ff226ad49cdb09fc8b092967
#
_entry.id   f60808a3ff226ad49cdb09fc8b092967
#
_cell.length_a   1.000
_cell.length_b   1.000
_cell.length_c   1.000
_cell.angle_alpha   90.00
_cell.angle_beta   90.00
_cell.angle_gamma   90.00
#
_symmetry.space_group_name_H-M   'P 1'
#
loop_
_entity.id
_entity.type
_entity.pdbx_description
1 polymer ?
#
loop_
_entity_poly.entity_id
_entity_poly.type
_entity_poly.pdbx_seq_one_letter_code
_entity_poly.pdbx_strand_id
1 'polypeptide(L)'
;VGSEMCIRDSEDVSWIKPVKYVGVWWEMITGKSSWAYTDDVPSVKLGETDYSKTKPNGKHGANNENVKRYIDFAAEHGFDQVLVEGWNEGWEDWFGQSKDYVFDFVTPYPDFDVKMLNAYAASKGVKLMMHHETSASVRNYERHMDKAYQFMVDNGYNAVKSGYVGNIIPRGEHHYGQWMNNHLSLIHI
;
A
#
# COMPACT_ATOMS: atom_id res chain seq x y z
N VAL A 1 23.45 -10.49 -0.66
CA VAL A 1 24.75 -10.00 -0.20
C VAL A 1 25.23 -8.80 -1.01
N GLY A 2 24.83 -8.65 -2.30
CA GLY A 2 25.24 -7.53 -3.16
C GLY A 2 24.42 -6.24 -3.00
N SER A 3 23.16 -6.33 -2.61
CA SER A 3 22.25 -5.17 -2.58
C SER A 3 22.48 -4.23 -1.40
N GLU A 4 22.85 -4.74 -0.24
CA GLU A 4 23.16 -3.89 0.91
C GLU A 4 24.45 -3.07 0.74
N MET A 5 25.40 -3.58 -0.03
CA MET A 5 26.65 -2.86 -0.33
C MET A 5 26.43 -1.66 -1.25
N CYS A 6 25.54 -1.77 -2.25
CA CYS A 6 25.30 -0.67 -3.19
C CYS A 6 24.61 0.56 -2.54
N ILE A 7 23.81 0.36 -1.51
CA ILE A 7 23.13 1.47 -0.79
C ILE A 7 24.10 2.20 0.15
N ARG A 8 25.11 1.52 0.69
CA ARG A 8 26.01 2.09 1.70
C ARG A 8 27.22 2.81 1.13
N ASP A 9 27.60 2.51 -0.10
CA ASP A 9 28.92 2.95 -0.63
C ASP A 9 28.87 4.24 -1.45
N SER A 10 27.71 4.73 -1.88
CA SER A 10 27.60 5.88 -2.78
C SER A 10 26.64 6.98 -2.35
N GLU A 11 25.79 6.75 -1.35
CA GLU A 11 24.72 7.70 -0.98
C GLU A 11 24.78 8.07 0.52
N ASP A 12 24.31 9.27 0.84
CA ASP A 12 24.09 9.65 2.24
C ASP A 12 22.89 8.88 2.81
N VAL A 13 23.15 7.93 3.67
CA VAL A 13 22.14 7.09 4.34
C VAL A 13 21.77 7.60 5.74
N SER A 14 22.21 8.77 6.14
CA SER A 14 21.97 9.36 7.46
C SER A 14 20.46 9.59 7.76
N TRP A 15 19.64 9.66 6.72
CA TRP A 15 18.19 9.79 6.80
C TRP A 15 17.48 8.49 7.18
N ILE A 16 18.11 7.32 7.00
CA ILE A 16 17.53 6.02 7.36
C ILE A 16 17.52 5.87 8.87
N LYS A 17 16.35 5.76 9.46
CA LYS A 17 16.13 5.53 10.88
C LYS A 17 15.17 4.39 11.11
N PRO A 18 15.42 3.51 12.10
CA PRO A 18 14.43 2.53 12.52
C PRO A 18 13.15 3.21 12.97
N VAL A 19 12.00 2.69 12.55
CA VAL A 19 10.70 3.22 12.93
C VAL A 19 9.83 2.10 13.50
N LYS A 20 9.00 2.43 14.49
CA LYS A 20 7.95 1.56 15.01
C LYS A 20 6.63 1.97 14.37
N TYR A 21 5.90 1.02 13.82
CA TYR A 21 4.59 1.31 13.25
C TYR A 21 3.51 0.33 13.73
N VAL A 22 2.28 0.80 13.69
CA VAL A 22 1.06 0.01 13.82
C VAL A 22 0.31 0.05 12.49
N GLY A 23 -0.47 -0.99 12.17
CA GLY A 23 -1.07 -1.08 10.83
C GLY A 23 -2.55 -1.42 10.84
N VAL A 24 -3.29 -0.74 9.96
CA VAL A 24 -4.66 -1.07 9.58
C VAL A 24 -4.59 -2.22 8.57
N TRP A 25 -4.56 -3.46 9.04
CA TRP A 25 -4.52 -4.67 8.21
C TRP A 25 -4.92 -5.95 8.98
N TRP A 26 -4.59 -6.03 10.26
CA TRP A 26 -4.86 -7.24 11.04
C TRP A 26 -6.35 -7.50 11.21
N GLU A 27 -7.13 -6.46 11.34
CA GLU A 27 -8.58 -6.56 11.42
C GLU A 27 -9.23 -7.11 10.14
N MET A 28 -8.57 -6.91 8.96
CA MET A 28 -9.00 -7.51 7.71
C MET A 28 -8.67 -9.00 7.65
N ILE A 29 -7.49 -9.42 8.14
CA ILE A 29 -7.09 -10.83 8.25
C ILE A 29 -8.08 -11.60 9.14
N THR A 30 -8.55 -10.99 10.20
CA THR A 30 -9.50 -11.61 11.13
C THR A 30 -10.97 -11.52 10.67
N GLY A 31 -11.23 -10.88 9.53
CA GLY A 31 -12.58 -10.72 8.99
C GLY A 31 -13.44 -9.68 9.72
N LYS A 32 -12.83 -8.89 10.60
CA LYS A 32 -13.52 -7.81 11.31
C LYS A 32 -13.81 -6.62 10.39
N SER A 33 -12.91 -6.36 9.45
CA SER A 33 -13.08 -5.40 8.37
C SER A 33 -12.62 -5.98 7.03
N SER A 34 -12.72 -5.24 5.94
CA SER A 34 -12.33 -5.64 4.59
C SER A 34 -11.29 -4.68 4.00
N TRP A 35 -10.45 -5.21 3.09
CA TRP A 35 -9.60 -4.35 2.23
C TRP A 35 -10.43 -3.67 1.15
N ALA A 36 -11.48 -4.36 0.65
CA ALA A 36 -12.37 -3.84 -0.39
C ALA A 36 -13.32 -2.78 0.17
N TYR A 37 -13.57 -1.74 -0.64
CA TYR A 37 -14.50 -0.66 -0.33
C TYR A 37 -15.96 -1.05 -0.57
N THR A 38 -16.21 -1.86 -1.62
CA THR A 38 -17.57 -2.16 -2.10
C THR A 38 -17.73 -3.64 -2.46
N ASP A 39 -18.96 -4.12 -2.42
CA ASP A 39 -19.36 -5.43 -2.94
C ASP A 39 -20.02 -5.33 -4.34
N ASP A 40 -20.18 -4.10 -4.87
CA ASP A 40 -20.84 -3.86 -6.16
C ASP A 40 -19.95 -4.13 -7.38
N VAL A 41 -18.63 -4.30 -7.17
CA VAL A 41 -17.63 -4.47 -8.24
C VAL A 41 -17.12 -5.90 -8.26
N PRO A 42 -17.64 -6.78 -9.11
CA PRO A 42 -17.19 -8.17 -9.19
C PRO A 42 -15.83 -8.34 -9.88
N SER A 43 -15.41 -7.34 -10.65
CA SER A 43 -14.11 -7.33 -11.33
C SER A 43 -13.62 -5.90 -11.56
N VAL A 44 -12.50 -5.57 -10.95
CA VAL A 44 -11.87 -4.25 -11.09
C VAL A 44 -11.20 -4.12 -12.44
N LYS A 45 -11.42 -2.98 -13.10
CA LYS A 45 -10.70 -2.55 -14.30
C LYS A 45 -10.10 -1.18 -14.06
N LEU A 46 -8.78 -1.13 -13.94
CA LEU A 46 -8.06 0.11 -13.67
C LEU A 46 -8.38 1.18 -14.70
N GLY A 47 -8.76 2.38 -14.23
CA GLY A 47 -9.12 3.51 -15.08
C GLY A 47 -10.52 3.45 -15.73
N GLU A 48 -11.26 2.34 -15.54
CA GLU A 48 -12.63 2.18 -16.06
C GLU A 48 -13.68 2.04 -14.93
N THR A 49 -13.29 1.39 -13.82
CA THR A 49 -14.18 1.20 -12.67
C THR A 49 -14.43 2.54 -11.98
N ASP A 50 -15.68 2.94 -11.91
CA ASP A 50 -16.11 4.22 -11.33
C ASP A 50 -16.67 4.00 -9.91
N TYR A 51 -15.82 4.13 -8.91
CA TYR A 51 -16.19 3.93 -7.52
C TYR A 51 -17.16 4.98 -6.98
N SER A 52 -17.32 6.13 -7.65
CA SER A 52 -18.31 7.14 -7.27
C SER A 52 -19.76 6.65 -7.45
N LYS A 53 -19.97 5.62 -8.27
CA LYS A 53 -21.27 4.99 -8.54
C LYS A 53 -21.54 3.76 -7.67
N THR A 54 -20.59 3.36 -6.84
CA THR A 54 -20.72 2.19 -5.98
C THR A 54 -21.14 2.58 -4.57
N LYS A 55 -21.63 1.61 -3.81
CA LYS A 55 -21.96 1.80 -2.40
C LYS A 55 -20.86 1.21 -1.52
N PRO A 56 -20.44 1.90 -0.45
CA PRO A 56 -19.54 1.31 0.51
C PRO A 56 -20.18 0.07 1.16
N ASN A 57 -19.40 -0.99 1.35
CA ASN A 57 -19.89 -2.22 1.98
C ASN A 57 -20.05 -2.09 3.52
N GLY A 58 -19.65 -0.96 4.09
CA GLY A 58 -19.74 -0.68 5.53
C GLY A 58 -18.71 -1.44 6.39
N LYS A 59 -17.77 -2.16 5.76
CA LYS A 59 -16.72 -2.93 6.44
C LYS A 59 -15.31 -2.51 6.07
N HIS A 60 -15.15 -1.56 5.15
CA HIS A 60 -13.85 -1.11 4.68
C HIS A 60 -13.00 -0.58 5.84
N GLY A 61 -11.84 -1.20 6.07
CA GLY A 61 -10.96 -0.88 7.21
C GLY A 61 -10.14 0.39 6.99
N ALA A 62 -9.78 0.71 5.76
CA ALA A 62 -8.97 1.88 5.41
C ALA A 62 -9.82 3.16 5.25
N ASN A 63 -10.89 3.33 6.04
CA ASN A 63 -11.69 4.54 6.02
C ASN A 63 -11.14 5.63 6.95
N ASN A 64 -11.53 6.87 6.70
CA ASN A 64 -11.03 8.04 7.41
C ASN A 64 -11.19 7.94 8.94
N GLU A 65 -12.32 7.44 9.42
CA GLU A 65 -12.61 7.36 10.86
C GLU A 65 -11.70 6.32 11.53
N ASN A 66 -11.61 5.13 10.95
CA ASN A 66 -10.79 4.06 11.51
C ASN A 66 -9.31 4.42 11.49
N VAL A 67 -8.81 5.01 10.39
CA VAL A 67 -7.41 5.43 10.29
C VAL A 67 -7.06 6.49 11.33
N LYS A 68 -7.95 7.45 11.60
CA LYS A 68 -7.75 8.43 12.69
C LYS A 68 -7.62 7.75 14.06
N ARG A 69 -8.42 6.73 14.33
CA ARG A 69 -8.29 5.95 15.59
C ARG A 69 -6.91 5.29 15.72
N TYR A 70 -6.38 4.75 14.61
CA TYR A 70 -5.02 4.18 14.60
C TYR A 70 -3.94 5.26 14.77
N ILE A 71 -4.14 6.45 14.20
CA ILE A 71 -3.23 7.59 14.40
C ILE A 71 -3.22 8.03 15.87
N ASP A 72 -4.39 8.16 16.49
CA ASP A 72 -4.50 8.52 17.92
C ASP A 72 -3.84 7.46 18.80
N PHE A 73 -4.09 6.19 18.54
CA PHE A 73 -3.42 5.08 19.22
C PHE A 73 -1.89 5.13 19.07
N ALA A 74 -1.42 5.36 17.85
CA ALA A 74 0.01 5.47 17.58
C ALA A 74 0.66 6.61 18.37
N ALA A 75 0.02 7.77 18.39
CA ALA A 75 0.49 8.93 19.13
C ALA A 75 0.52 8.67 20.66
N GLU A 76 -0.53 8.04 21.20
CA GLU A 76 -0.63 7.73 22.63
C GLU A 76 0.43 6.71 23.10
N HIS A 77 0.76 5.75 22.23
CA HIS A 77 1.65 4.64 22.57
C HIS A 77 3.08 4.74 21.99
N GLY A 78 3.44 5.89 21.46
CA GLY A 78 4.80 6.16 20.99
C GLY A 78 5.22 5.34 19.78
N PHE A 79 4.29 5.11 18.84
CA PHE A 79 4.60 4.63 17.51
C PHE A 79 4.91 5.81 16.59
N ASP A 80 5.85 5.61 15.68
CA ASP A 80 6.29 6.66 14.76
C ASP A 80 5.37 6.79 13.55
N GLN A 81 4.78 5.66 13.12
CA GLN A 81 4.01 5.61 11.88
C GLN A 81 2.78 4.69 11.96
N VAL A 82 1.82 4.95 11.07
CA VAL A 82 0.65 4.10 10.83
C VAL A 82 0.67 3.62 9.38
N LEU A 83 0.77 2.30 9.19
CA LEU A 83 0.58 1.64 7.90
C LEU A 83 -0.91 1.48 7.62
N VAL A 84 -1.35 1.73 6.39
CA VAL A 84 -2.74 1.48 5.98
C VAL A 84 -2.77 0.62 4.73
N GLU A 85 -3.19 -0.63 4.86
CA GLU A 85 -3.53 -1.49 3.73
C GLU A 85 -4.97 -1.21 3.27
N GLY A 86 -5.27 -1.44 2.00
CA GLY A 86 -6.62 -1.24 1.46
C GLY A 86 -6.97 0.21 1.14
N TRP A 87 -6.01 1.12 1.12
CA TRP A 87 -6.27 2.54 0.93
C TRP A 87 -6.64 2.92 -0.52
N ASN A 88 -6.14 2.18 -1.51
CA ASN A 88 -6.25 2.44 -2.94
C ASN A 88 -7.18 1.46 -3.66
N GLU A 89 -7.64 1.83 -4.84
CA GLU A 89 -8.51 0.99 -5.67
C GLU A 89 -7.84 -0.33 -6.08
N GLY A 90 -8.64 -1.41 -6.13
CA GLY A 90 -8.22 -2.71 -6.66
C GLY A 90 -8.44 -3.92 -5.76
N TRP A 91 -8.90 -3.75 -4.54
CA TRP A 91 -8.98 -4.83 -3.56
C TRP A 91 -10.22 -5.72 -3.66
N GLU A 92 -11.18 -5.43 -4.52
CA GLU A 92 -12.43 -6.20 -4.63
C GLU A 92 -12.22 -7.60 -5.17
N ASP A 93 -11.29 -7.77 -6.11
CA ASP A 93 -11.03 -9.06 -6.73
C ASP A 93 -9.52 -9.38 -6.90
N TRP A 94 -8.69 -8.89 -5.99
CA TRP A 94 -7.23 -9.03 -6.08
C TRP A 94 -6.72 -10.43 -5.70
N PHE A 95 -7.25 -11.00 -4.63
CA PHE A 95 -6.73 -12.24 -4.07
C PHE A 95 -7.18 -13.47 -4.88
N GLY A 96 -6.22 -14.32 -5.26
CA GLY A 96 -6.49 -15.57 -5.96
C GLY A 96 -6.88 -15.45 -7.44
N GLN A 97 -7.09 -14.26 -7.96
CA GLN A 97 -7.50 -14.03 -9.35
C GLN A 97 -6.34 -14.05 -10.35
N SER A 98 -5.11 -13.91 -9.88
CA SER A 98 -3.90 -13.85 -10.73
C SER A 98 -3.99 -12.80 -11.83
N LYS A 99 -4.55 -11.63 -11.51
CA LYS A 99 -4.69 -10.51 -12.44
C LYS A 99 -3.39 -9.72 -12.54
N ASP A 100 -3.03 -9.33 -13.75
CA ASP A 100 -1.80 -8.59 -14.03
C ASP A 100 -1.92 -7.10 -13.68
N TYR A 101 -3.12 -6.51 -13.75
CA TYR A 101 -3.35 -5.09 -13.49
C TYR A 101 -4.47 -4.92 -12.47
N VAL A 102 -4.13 -4.96 -11.19
CA VAL A 102 -5.09 -4.88 -10.08
C VAL A 102 -5.05 -3.54 -9.38
N PHE A 103 -3.86 -2.99 -9.13
CA PHE A 103 -3.66 -1.75 -8.38
C PHE A 103 -3.02 -0.65 -9.22
N ASP A 104 -3.37 0.60 -8.96
CA ASP A 104 -2.80 1.77 -9.64
C ASP A 104 -1.82 2.60 -8.77
N PHE A 105 -1.83 2.41 -7.46
CA PHE A 105 -0.97 3.05 -6.46
C PHE A 105 -1.09 4.57 -6.31
N VAL A 106 -2.09 5.21 -6.91
CA VAL A 106 -2.29 6.67 -6.85
C VAL A 106 -3.74 7.08 -6.61
N THR A 107 -4.70 6.15 -6.72
CA THR A 107 -6.12 6.46 -6.57
C THR A 107 -6.66 5.90 -5.26
N PRO A 108 -6.90 6.75 -4.24
CA PRO A 108 -7.51 6.31 -2.99
C PRO A 108 -9.00 5.97 -3.19
N TYR A 109 -9.52 5.10 -2.33
CA TYR A 109 -10.95 4.89 -2.24
C TYR A 109 -11.68 6.17 -1.77
N PRO A 110 -12.98 6.32 -2.08
CA PRO A 110 -13.74 7.55 -1.77
C PRO A 110 -13.78 7.93 -0.29
N ASP A 111 -13.61 6.97 0.61
CA ASP A 111 -13.62 7.16 2.06
C ASP A 111 -12.23 7.29 2.69
N PHE A 112 -11.17 7.40 1.86
CA PHE A 112 -9.79 7.60 2.29
C PHE A 112 -9.23 8.94 1.79
N ASP A 113 -9.32 9.97 2.59
CA ASP A 113 -8.78 11.30 2.27
C ASP A 113 -7.29 11.40 2.66
N VAL A 114 -6.43 11.19 1.67
CA VAL A 114 -4.97 11.18 1.82
C VAL A 114 -4.44 12.46 2.47
N LYS A 115 -4.90 13.62 2.01
CA LYS A 115 -4.39 14.92 2.48
C LYS A 115 -4.82 15.20 3.90
N MET A 116 -6.09 15.00 4.19
CA MET A 116 -6.66 15.18 5.53
C MET A 116 -5.99 14.25 6.53
N LEU A 117 -5.81 12.97 6.20
CA LEU A 117 -5.21 11.99 7.09
C LEU A 117 -3.73 12.27 7.35
N ASN A 118 -2.94 12.66 6.32
CA ASN A 118 -1.55 13.06 6.53
C ASN A 118 -1.44 14.32 7.40
N ALA A 119 -2.30 15.32 7.18
CA ALA A 119 -2.34 16.51 8.04
C ALA A 119 -2.72 16.17 9.48
N TYR A 120 -3.70 15.28 9.67
CA TYR A 120 -4.10 14.81 11.00
C TYR A 120 -2.98 14.06 11.70
N ALA A 121 -2.31 13.13 11.03
CA ALA A 121 -1.17 12.40 11.58
C ALA A 121 -0.05 13.35 12.00
N ALA A 122 0.31 14.29 11.12
CA ALA A 122 1.32 15.31 11.42
C ALA A 122 0.97 16.15 12.66
N SER A 123 -0.31 16.51 12.86
CA SER A 123 -0.77 17.25 14.03
C SER A 123 -0.60 16.47 15.35
N LYS A 124 -0.49 15.14 15.26
CA LYS A 124 -0.27 14.22 16.39
C LYS A 124 1.19 13.79 16.55
N GLY A 125 2.09 14.26 15.69
CA GLY A 125 3.50 13.85 15.68
C GLY A 125 3.75 12.45 15.09
N VAL A 126 2.77 11.90 14.37
CA VAL A 126 2.81 10.58 13.70
C VAL A 126 2.87 10.79 12.19
N LYS A 127 3.38 9.84 11.45
CA LYS A 127 3.32 9.82 9.98
C LYS A 127 2.53 8.63 9.47
N LEU A 128 1.95 8.75 8.29
CA LEU A 128 1.45 7.60 7.56
C LEU A 128 2.59 6.91 6.82
N MET A 129 2.58 5.57 6.84
CA MET A 129 3.42 4.72 6.00
C MET A 129 2.62 4.26 4.79
N MET A 130 3.17 4.45 3.60
CA MET A 130 2.55 3.99 2.37
C MET A 130 2.55 2.45 2.30
N HIS A 131 1.53 1.90 1.65
CA HIS A 131 1.45 0.47 1.32
C HIS A 131 1.28 0.28 -0.18
N HIS A 132 2.18 -0.51 -0.77
CA HIS A 132 2.08 -0.96 -2.15
C HIS A 132 1.93 -2.48 -2.18
N GLU A 133 0.66 -2.96 -2.25
CA GLU A 133 0.40 -4.37 -2.59
C GLU A 133 0.54 -4.54 -4.09
N THR A 134 1.47 -5.37 -4.52
CA THR A 134 1.74 -5.56 -5.95
C THR A 134 1.00 -6.75 -6.56
N SER A 135 0.35 -7.57 -5.73
CA SER A 135 -0.28 -8.85 -6.14
C SER A 135 0.66 -9.74 -6.98
N ALA A 136 1.96 -9.67 -6.71
CA ALA A 136 3.04 -10.33 -7.45
C ALA A 136 3.11 -9.97 -8.95
N SER A 137 2.48 -8.89 -9.38
CA SER A 137 2.56 -8.40 -10.76
C SER A 137 3.69 -7.38 -10.91
N VAL A 138 4.88 -7.87 -11.28
CA VAL A 138 6.07 -7.04 -11.51
C VAL A 138 5.80 -5.98 -12.57
N ARG A 139 5.22 -6.37 -13.71
CA ARG A 139 4.95 -5.47 -14.83
C ARG A 139 3.98 -4.34 -14.47
N ASN A 140 2.99 -4.62 -13.65
CA ASN A 140 2.07 -3.60 -13.19
C ASN A 140 2.75 -2.61 -12.26
N TYR A 141 3.57 -3.11 -11.34
CA TYR A 141 4.30 -2.26 -10.40
C TYR A 141 5.33 -1.38 -11.11
N GLU A 142 6.18 -1.95 -11.99
CA GLU A 142 7.14 -1.20 -12.80
C GLU A 142 6.48 -0.06 -13.59
N ARG A 143 5.35 -0.34 -14.22
CA ARG A 143 4.58 0.65 -14.99
C ARG A 143 4.13 1.84 -14.16
N HIS A 144 3.79 1.62 -12.91
CA HIS A 144 3.22 2.64 -12.03
C HIS A 144 4.23 3.25 -11.05
N MET A 145 5.42 2.70 -10.95
CA MET A 145 6.38 3.01 -9.88
C MET A 145 6.71 4.50 -9.79
N ASP A 146 7.03 5.14 -10.91
CA ASP A 146 7.36 6.58 -10.92
C ASP A 146 6.19 7.42 -10.40
N LYS A 147 4.96 7.13 -10.83
CA LYS A 147 3.76 7.82 -10.36
C LYS A 147 3.49 7.53 -8.88
N ALA A 148 3.69 6.29 -8.46
CA ALA A 148 3.46 5.85 -7.09
C ALA A 148 4.40 6.57 -6.12
N TYR A 149 5.69 6.65 -6.44
CA TYR A 149 6.65 7.37 -5.61
C TYR A 149 6.45 8.89 -5.67
N GLN A 150 6.11 9.45 -6.84
CA GLN A 150 5.76 10.87 -6.93
C GLN A 150 4.53 11.19 -6.07
N PHE A 151 3.51 10.32 -6.09
CA PHE A 151 2.33 10.46 -5.22
C PHE A 151 2.71 10.45 -3.73
N MET A 152 3.66 9.60 -3.32
CA MET A 152 4.17 9.61 -1.95
C MET A 152 4.80 10.95 -1.59
N VAL A 153 5.68 11.47 -2.44
CA VAL A 153 6.36 12.77 -2.23
C VAL A 153 5.34 13.89 -2.12
N ASP A 154 4.39 13.96 -3.04
CA ASP A 154 3.36 14.99 -3.12
C ASP A 154 2.42 15.01 -1.89
N ASN A 155 2.28 13.86 -1.23
CA ASN A 155 1.41 13.70 -0.06
C ASN A 155 2.17 13.53 1.27
N GLY A 156 3.50 13.71 1.28
CA GLY A 156 4.30 13.76 2.50
C GLY A 156 4.62 12.40 3.13
N TYR A 157 4.50 11.32 2.39
CA TYR A 157 4.97 10.00 2.82
C TYR A 157 6.49 9.93 2.72
N ASN A 158 7.12 9.30 3.72
CA ASN A 158 8.58 9.11 3.76
C ASN A 158 9.00 7.66 3.95
N ALA A 159 8.05 6.75 3.99
CA ALA A 159 8.29 5.32 4.09
C ALA A 159 7.21 4.54 3.35
N VAL A 160 7.56 3.39 2.82
CA VAL A 160 6.66 2.49 2.12
C VAL A 160 6.92 1.04 2.55
N LYS A 161 5.84 0.31 2.77
CA LYS A 161 5.85 -1.16 2.81
C LYS A 161 5.42 -1.65 1.44
N SER A 162 6.35 -2.19 0.67
CA SER A 162 6.07 -2.86 -0.59
C SER A 162 6.13 -4.37 -0.40
N GLY A 163 5.27 -5.08 -1.11
CA GLY A 163 5.20 -6.52 -1.02
C GLY A 163 4.13 -7.12 -1.93
N TYR A 164 3.89 -8.41 -1.75
CA TYR A 164 2.87 -9.10 -2.53
C TYR A 164 2.28 -10.28 -1.78
N VAL A 165 1.04 -10.60 -2.10
CA VAL A 165 0.36 -11.84 -1.71
C VAL A 165 -0.22 -12.49 -2.96
N GLY A 166 -0.12 -13.83 -3.03
CA GLY A 166 -0.68 -14.61 -4.13
C GLY A 166 0.37 -15.26 -5.04
N ASN A 167 -0.10 -15.75 -6.17
CA ASN A 167 0.72 -16.43 -7.16
C ASN A 167 1.51 -15.42 -8.00
N ILE A 168 2.73 -15.81 -8.37
CA ILE A 168 3.56 -14.98 -9.25
C ILE A 168 2.89 -14.77 -10.62
N ILE A 169 2.98 -13.56 -11.12
CA ILE A 169 2.53 -13.19 -12.46
C ILE A 169 3.75 -12.78 -13.30
N PRO A 170 3.95 -13.36 -14.48
CA PRO A 170 3.09 -14.32 -15.20
C PRO A 170 3.07 -15.71 -14.59
N ARG A 171 2.01 -16.48 -14.91
CA ARG A 171 1.84 -17.86 -14.41
C ARG A 171 3.02 -18.75 -14.80
N GLY A 172 3.38 -19.64 -13.89
CA GLY A 172 4.50 -20.57 -14.09
C GLY A 172 5.83 -20.08 -13.53
N GLU A 173 5.92 -18.81 -13.16
CA GLU A 173 7.06 -18.28 -12.44
C GLU A 173 7.06 -18.71 -10.96
N HIS A 174 8.26 -18.75 -10.39
CA HIS A 174 8.46 -19.19 -9.01
C HIS A 174 8.97 -18.06 -8.13
N HIS A 175 8.64 -18.09 -6.84
CA HIS A 175 9.09 -17.11 -5.83
C HIS A 175 10.62 -16.99 -5.74
N TYR A 176 11.37 -18.05 -6.10
CA TYR A 176 12.83 -18.09 -6.12
C TYR A 176 13.42 -17.85 -7.53
N GLY A 177 12.59 -17.50 -8.53
CA GLY A 177 13.02 -17.27 -9.90
C GLY A 177 13.56 -15.86 -10.13
N GLN A 178 14.20 -15.67 -11.29
CA GLN A 178 14.76 -14.37 -11.69
C GLN A 178 13.70 -13.27 -11.77
N TRP A 179 12.47 -13.62 -12.14
CA TRP A 179 11.36 -12.69 -12.20
C TRP A 179 11.08 -12.00 -10.86
N MET A 180 11.06 -12.78 -9.77
CA MET A 180 10.90 -12.21 -8.43
C MET A 180 12.14 -11.49 -7.92
N ASN A 181 13.32 -11.93 -8.30
CA ASN A 181 14.53 -11.16 -8.00
C ASN A 181 14.49 -9.77 -8.64
N ASN A 182 14.02 -9.68 -9.89
CA ASN A 182 13.82 -8.39 -10.54
C ASN A 182 12.78 -7.54 -9.79
N HIS A 183 11.65 -8.13 -9.38
CA HIS A 183 10.62 -7.44 -8.61
C HIS A 183 11.17 -6.88 -7.30
N LEU A 184 11.88 -7.71 -6.55
CA LEU A 184 12.46 -7.29 -5.28
C LEU A 184 13.59 -6.28 -5.46
N SER A 185 14.31 -6.31 -6.58
CA SER A 185 15.38 -5.34 -6.87
C SER A 185 14.85 -3.93 -7.12
N LEU A 186 13.61 -3.78 -7.61
CA LEU A 186 12.97 -2.47 -7.78
C LEU A 186 12.75 -1.71 -6.47
N ILE A 187 12.74 -2.43 -5.36
CA ILE A 187 12.60 -1.84 -4.01
C ILE A 187 13.91 -1.22 -3.53
N HIS A 188 15.03 -1.50 -4.22
CA HIS A 188 16.37 -1.13 -3.78
C HIS A 188 17.06 -0.09 -4.69
N ILE A 189 16.32 0.51 -5.59
CA ILE A 189 16.86 1.55 -6.49
C ILE A 189 16.73 2.92 -5.85
#